data_ac7393ecb0798c6832c9033b849b9edd
#
_entry.id   ac7393ecb0798c6832c9033b849b9edd
#
_cell.length_a   1.000
_cell.length_b   1.000
_cell.length_c   1.000
_cell.angle_alpha   90.00
_cell.angle_beta   90.00
_cell.angle_gamma   90.00
#
_symmetry.space_group_name_H-M   'P 1'
#
loop_
_entity.id
_entity.type
_entity.pdbx_description
1 polymer ?
#
loop_
_entity_poly.entity_id
_entity_poly.type
_entity_poly.pdbx_seq_one_letter_code
_entity_poly.pdbx_strand_id
1 'polypeptide(L)'
;PAGLGSARDNIGEFQVITGMIAGSVGRIVNEIYELSGSELSELHEPLSRTYVGSSAMPHKRNAEVCAFAVAQCRIVQQNTALGLQSMTGEHERDARALNLDLHNLPETCVIMARALAATIQTLDGIDVFEKNITRNLDALDGMLFSEALMFHLAPKIGKQTAHDIILFACKEAHDTQTPIKNVLLAHPEILNVATEADFDEVMVYGKHIGKCVEQSDDVVRISREFSVNDHYFLQA
;
A
#
# COMPACT_ATOMS: atom_id res chain seq x y z
N PRO A 1 4.82 1.87 44.67
CA PRO A 1 5.70 2.24 43.55
C PRO A 1 6.59 1.05 43.26
N ALA A 2 6.46 0.50 42.05
CA ALA A 2 7.36 -0.54 41.60
C ALA A 2 8.81 -0.07 41.71
N GLY A 3 9.70 -0.93 42.18
CA GLY A 3 11.10 -0.57 42.32
C GLY A 3 11.68 -0.07 41.01
N LEU A 4 12.53 0.96 41.08
CA LEU A 4 13.20 1.54 39.93
C LEU A 4 13.89 0.44 39.09
N GLY A 5 13.39 0.20 37.89
CA GLY A 5 13.91 -0.74 36.91
C GLY A 5 13.26 -2.13 36.85
N SER A 6 12.23 -2.42 37.68
CA SER A 6 11.52 -3.72 37.62
C SER A 6 10.34 -3.68 36.65
N ALA A 7 9.55 -2.61 36.66
CA ALA A 7 8.43 -2.45 35.75
C ALA A 7 8.94 -1.88 34.41
N ARG A 8 8.84 -2.65 33.36
CA ARG A 8 9.32 -2.30 32.01
C ARG A 8 8.18 -2.20 31.00
N ASP A 9 6.95 -2.18 31.51
CA ASP A 9 5.74 -2.13 30.68
C ASP A 9 5.72 -0.96 29.70
N ASN A 10 6.10 0.26 30.16
CA ASN A 10 6.17 1.45 29.31
C ASN A 10 7.21 1.31 28.17
N ILE A 11 8.33 0.63 28.43
CA ILE A 11 9.37 0.40 27.41
C ILE A 11 8.85 -0.63 26.42
N GLY A 12 8.24 -1.71 26.91
CA GLY A 12 7.61 -2.73 26.06
C GLY A 12 6.52 -2.15 25.19
N GLU A 13 5.62 -1.33 25.76
CA GLU A 13 4.59 -0.62 25.03
C GLU A 13 5.16 0.29 23.92
N PHE A 14 6.17 1.11 24.25
CA PHE A 14 6.86 1.95 23.28
C PHE A 14 7.43 1.12 22.13
N GLN A 15 8.10 0.01 22.43
CA GLN A 15 8.68 -0.88 21.43
C GLN A 15 7.61 -1.50 20.52
N VAL A 16 6.47 -1.94 21.08
CA VAL A 16 5.35 -2.51 20.32
C VAL A 16 4.72 -1.44 19.41
N ILE A 17 4.43 -0.26 19.93
CA ILE A 17 3.85 0.84 19.14
C ILE A 17 4.80 1.22 17.99
N THR A 18 6.09 1.34 18.28
CA THR A 18 7.11 1.66 17.27
C THR A 18 7.17 0.59 16.18
N GLY A 19 7.08 -0.70 16.55
CA GLY A 19 7.00 -1.80 15.59
C GLY A 19 5.74 -1.77 14.72
N MET A 20 4.59 -1.39 15.30
CA MET A 20 3.34 -1.22 14.55
C MET A 20 3.43 -0.05 13.57
N ILE A 21 4.01 1.08 13.99
CA ILE A 21 4.27 2.23 13.11
C ILE A 21 5.19 1.80 11.97
N ALA A 22 6.28 1.09 12.26
CA ALA A 22 7.19 0.56 11.24
C ALA A 22 6.47 -0.37 10.25
N GLY A 23 5.51 -1.17 10.72
CA GLY A 23 4.68 -2.00 9.86
C GLY A 23 3.83 -1.18 8.88
N SER A 24 3.20 -0.12 9.37
CA SER A 24 2.36 0.76 8.55
C SER A 24 3.18 1.58 7.55
N VAL A 25 4.28 2.16 8.00
CA VAL A 25 5.22 2.92 7.15
C VAL A 25 5.84 2.00 6.09
N GLY A 26 6.31 0.82 6.52
CA GLY A 26 6.90 -0.17 5.63
C GLY A 26 5.96 -0.61 4.52
N ARG A 27 4.66 -0.75 4.80
CA ARG A 27 3.65 -1.07 3.80
C ARG A 27 3.50 0.02 2.75
N ILE A 28 3.50 1.30 3.16
CA ILE A 28 3.38 2.43 2.23
C ILE A 28 4.57 2.47 1.26
N VAL A 29 5.80 2.44 1.81
CA VAL A 29 7.00 2.52 0.96
C VAL A 29 7.23 1.27 0.12
N ASN A 30 6.80 0.09 0.61
CA ASN A 30 6.86 -1.15 -0.18
C ASN A 30 5.92 -1.09 -1.39
N GLU A 31 4.71 -0.53 -1.23
CA GLU A 31 3.79 -0.33 -2.35
C GLU A 31 4.41 0.57 -3.43
N ILE A 32 5.02 1.69 -3.03
CA ILE A 32 5.71 2.58 -3.97
C ILE A 32 6.87 1.85 -4.65
N TYR A 33 7.63 1.04 -3.90
CA TYR A 33 8.71 0.23 -4.45
C TYR A 33 8.23 -0.73 -5.54
N GLU A 34 7.17 -1.50 -5.26
CA GLU A 34 6.60 -2.46 -6.21
C GLU A 34 6.03 -1.75 -7.45
N LEU A 35 5.29 -0.64 -7.28
CA LEU A 35 4.71 0.12 -8.38
C LEU A 35 5.75 0.89 -9.21
N SER A 36 6.98 1.02 -8.72
CA SER A 36 8.10 1.61 -9.47
C SER A 36 8.83 0.62 -10.40
N GLY A 37 8.50 -0.67 -10.32
CA GLY A 37 9.05 -1.69 -11.21
C GLY A 37 8.80 -1.37 -12.69
N SER A 38 9.72 -1.75 -13.57
CA SER A 38 9.69 -1.42 -15.01
C SER A 38 8.39 -1.87 -15.69
N GLU A 39 7.82 -2.95 -15.23
CA GLU A 39 6.62 -3.57 -15.76
C GLU A 39 5.38 -2.72 -15.49
N LEU A 40 5.27 -2.16 -14.28
CA LEU A 40 4.16 -1.32 -13.84
C LEU A 40 4.45 0.16 -14.12
N SER A 41 5.55 0.65 -13.55
CA SER A 41 6.03 2.03 -13.70
C SER A 41 4.95 3.09 -13.44
N GLU A 42 4.12 2.85 -12.41
CA GLU A 42 3.00 3.72 -12.05
C GLU A 42 3.43 4.86 -11.13
N LEU A 43 4.39 4.56 -10.24
CA LEU A 43 4.96 5.51 -9.29
C LEU A 43 6.47 5.50 -9.38
N HIS A 44 7.10 6.64 -9.09
CA HIS A 44 8.54 6.69 -8.87
C HIS A 44 8.89 7.62 -7.72
N GLU A 45 9.91 7.25 -6.95
CA GLU A 45 10.49 8.17 -5.97
C GLU A 45 11.18 9.35 -6.67
N PRO A 46 11.27 10.53 -6.01
CA PRO A 46 11.87 11.71 -6.61
C PRO A 46 13.33 11.48 -6.94
N LEU A 47 13.74 11.85 -8.16
CA LEU A 47 15.15 11.83 -8.55
C LEU A 47 15.88 13.06 -8.03
N SER A 48 16.93 12.82 -7.25
CA SER A 48 17.91 13.87 -6.97
C SER A 48 18.61 14.27 -8.28
N ARG A 49 18.94 15.57 -8.44
CA ARG A 49 19.73 16.05 -9.60
C ARG A 49 21.11 15.41 -9.71
N THR A 50 21.61 14.83 -8.63
CA THR A 50 22.92 14.16 -8.54
C THR A 50 22.79 12.63 -8.57
N TYR A 51 21.56 12.12 -8.76
CA TYR A 51 21.33 10.68 -8.77
C TYR A 51 21.95 10.01 -10.00
N VAL A 52 22.79 9.03 -9.75
CA VAL A 52 23.38 8.17 -10.78
C VAL A 52 22.88 6.75 -10.51
N GLY A 53 21.74 6.39 -11.09
CA GLY A 53 21.10 5.09 -10.86
C GLY A 53 21.90 3.90 -11.38
N SER A 54 22.71 4.12 -12.42
CA SER A 54 23.59 3.09 -12.97
C SER A 54 24.70 3.76 -13.77
N SER A 55 25.94 3.30 -13.57
CA SER A 55 27.08 3.76 -14.39
C SER A 55 27.04 3.27 -15.85
N ALA A 56 26.32 2.19 -16.11
CA ALA A 56 26.23 1.56 -17.44
C ALA A 56 24.90 1.82 -18.16
N MET A 57 23.83 2.08 -17.41
CA MET A 57 22.46 2.23 -17.95
C MET A 57 21.83 3.53 -17.44
N PRO A 58 22.04 4.68 -18.10
CA PRO A 58 21.56 5.98 -17.61
C PRO A 58 20.03 6.09 -17.44
N HIS A 59 19.26 5.25 -18.14
CA HIS A 59 17.80 5.20 -18.06
C HIS A 59 17.28 4.37 -16.88
N LYS A 60 18.16 3.59 -16.22
CA LYS A 60 17.73 2.73 -15.11
C LYS A 60 17.38 3.57 -13.89
N ARG A 61 16.14 3.51 -13.48
CA ARG A 61 15.61 4.12 -12.24
C ARG A 61 15.35 3.02 -11.23
N ASN A 62 16.00 3.10 -10.08
CA ASN A 62 15.77 2.18 -8.96
C ASN A 62 15.12 2.97 -7.81
N ALA A 63 14.15 2.38 -7.13
CA ALA A 63 13.54 2.93 -5.93
C ALA A 63 14.40 2.62 -4.69
N GLU A 64 15.60 3.20 -4.63
CA GLU A 64 16.61 2.88 -3.59
C GLU A 64 16.23 3.44 -2.23
N VAL A 65 15.59 4.62 -2.18
CA VAL A 65 15.11 5.23 -0.93
C VAL A 65 13.98 4.39 -0.35
N CYS A 66 13.05 3.92 -1.19
CA CYS A 66 11.99 3.01 -0.77
C CYS A 66 12.55 1.69 -0.26
N ALA A 67 13.48 1.06 -1.00
CA ALA A 67 14.13 -0.18 -0.60
C ALA A 67 14.84 -0.04 0.76
N PHE A 68 15.55 1.07 0.96
CA PHE A 68 16.18 1.39 2.24
C PHE A 68 15.14 1.52 3.36
N ALA A 69 14.08 2.29 3.15
CA ALA A 69 13.03 2.50 4.16
C ALA A 69 12.34 1.19 4.56
N VAL A 70 12.02 0.33 3.59
CA VAL A 70 11.46 -1.02 3.83
C VAL A 70 12.37 -1.85 4.70
N ALA A 71 13.68 -1.88 4.39
CA ALA A 71 14.66 -2.63 5.17
C ALA A 71 14.75 -2.12 6.63
N GLN A 72 14.78 -0.79 6.82
CA GLN A 72 14.80 -0.18 8.17
C GLN A 72 13.52 -0.55 8.95
N CYS A 73 12.34 -0.47 8.34
CA CYS A 73 11.09 -0.86 8.99
C CYS A 73 11.10 -2.33 9.44
N ARG A 74 11.64 -3.24 8.62
CA ARG A 74 11.77 -4.66 8.98
C ARG A 74 12.71 -4.88 10.16
N ILE A 75 13.82 -4.12 10.25
CA ILE A 75 14.74 -4.17 11.40
C ILE A 75 14.03 -3.70 12.66
N VAL A 76 13.30 -2.58 12.63
CA VAL A 76 12.51 -2.08 13.76
C VAL A 76 11.52 -3.12 14.26
N GLN A 77 10.83 -3.83 13.36
CA GLN A 77 9.90 -4.91 13.73
C GLN A 77 10.62 -6.05 14.47
N GLN A 78 11.82 -6.42 14.06
CA GLN A 78 12.61 -7.44 14.78
C GLN A 78 13.09 -6.92 16.15
N ASN A 79 13.51 -5.66 16.24
CA ASN A 79 13.89 -5.02 17.49
C ASN A 79 12.72 -4.96 18.49
N THR A 80 11.48 -4.92 18.03
CA THR A 80 10.29 -5.02 18.90
C THR A 80 10.26 -6.33 19.69
N ALA A 81 10.54 -7.45 19.03
CA ALA A 81 10.60 -8.75 19.69
C ALA A 81 11.72 -8.80 20.74
N LEU A 82 12.88 -8.21 20.44
CA LEU A 82 13.99 -8.10 21.36
C LEU A 82 13.64 -7.20 22.56
N GLY A 83 12.91 -6.09 22.33
CA GLY A 83 12.42 -5.21 23.39
C GLY A 83 11.44 -5.89 24.33
N LEU A 84 10.57 -6.76 23.83
CA LEU A 84 9.66 -7.54 24.68
C LEU A 84 10.39 -8.56 25.55
N GLN A 85 11.53 -9.10 25.10
CA GLN A 85 12.35 -9.99 25.92
C GLN A 85 12.95 -9.28 27.16
N SER A 86 13.18 -7.97 27.10
CA SER A 86 13.68 -7.21 28.23
C SER A 86 12.66 -7.07 29.36
N MET A 87 11.38 -7.37 29.11
CA MET A 87 10.32 -7.36 30.14
C MET A 87 10.43 -8.56 31.10
N THR A 88 11.07 -9.64 30.68
CA THR A 88 11.25 -10.84 31.49
C THR A 88 12.55 -10.74 32.32
N GLY A 89 12.53 -9.87 33.33
CA GLY A 89 13.59 -9.74 34.31
C GLY A 89 13.44 -10.67 35.52
N GLU A 90 14.55 -11.11 36.12
CA GLU A 90 14.53 -11.86 37.37
C GLU A 90 14.78 -10.90 38.54
N HIS A 91 14.01 -11.07 39.61
CA HIS A 91 14.05 -10.22 40.80
C HIS A 91 13.79 -8.73 40.51
N GLU A 92 14.35 -7.82 41.27
CA GLU A 92 14.00 -6.39 41.25
C GLU A 92 14.92 -5.53 40.36
N ARG A 93 16.10 -6.00 39.97
CA ARG A 93 17.11 -5.25 39.18
C ARG A 93 17.93 -6.18 38.32
N ASP A 94 17.35 -6.67 37.29
CA ASP A 94 18.04 -7.53 36.33
C ASP A 94 18.90 -6.70 35.37
N ALA A 95 20.22 -6.75 35.58
CA ALA A 95 21.17 -6.06 34.69
C ALA A 95 21.13 -6.57 33.26
N ARG A 96 20.69 -7.81 32.99
CA ARG A 96 20.57 -8.40 31.67
C ARG A 96 19.44 -7.67 30.89
N ALA A 97 18.29 -7.48 31.50
CA ALA A 97 17.18 -6.74 30.93
C ALA A 97 17.56 -5.27 30.68
N LEU A 98 18.26 -4.63 31.62
CA LEU A 98 18.71 -3.25 31.46
C LEU A 98 19.71 -3.11 30.28
N ASN A 99 20.69 -4.01 30.19
CA ASN A 99 21.69 -3.96 29.11
C ASN A 99 21.05 -4.21 27.74
N LEU A 100 20.02 -5.06 27.68
CA LEU A 100 19.26 -5.29 26.46
C LEU A 100 18.55 -4.03 25.99
N ASP A 101 17.88 -3.30 26.91
CA ASP A 101 17.21 -2.04 26.57
C ASP A 101 18.19 -0.93 26.19
N LEU A 102 19.32 -0.80 26.90
CA LEU A 102 20.34 0.20 26.60
C LEU A 102 20.92 0.04 25.18
N HIS A 103 20.91 -1.18 24.65
CA HIS A 103 21.30 -1.45 23.26
C HIS A 103 20.13 -1.24 22.30
N ASN A 104 19.01 -1.92 22.54
CA ASN A 104 17.93 -2.06 21.60
C ASN A 104 17.13 -0.77 21.40
N LEU A 105 16.83 -0.03 22.48
CA LEU A 105 15.97 1.15 22.44
C LEU A 105 16.56 2.30 21.62
N PRO A 106 17.83 2.72 21.86
CA PRO A 106 18.43 3.78 21.04
C PRO A 106 18.56 3.37 19.57
N GLU A 107 18.93 2.13 19.30
CA GLU A 107 19.05 1.61 17.93
C GLU A 107 17.71 1.66 17.21
N THR A 108 16.64 1.17 17.85
CA THR A 108 15.27 1.21 17.33
C THR A 108 14.84 2.64 17.00
N CYS A 109 15.08 3.60 17.89
CA CYS A 109 14.73 5.00 17.66
C CYS A 109 15.49 5.60 16.47
N VAL A 110 16.79 5.36 16.36
CA VAL A 110 17.61 5.88 15.26
C VAL A 110 17.17 5.27 13.92
N ILE A 111 16.96 3.96 13.88
CA ILE A 111 16.54 3.26 12.67
C ILE A 111 15.14 3.73 12.23
N MET A 112 14.21 3.85 13.19
CA MET A 112 12.86 4.34 12.88
C MET A 112 12.86 5.78 12.38
N ALA A 113 13.64 6.66 13.00
CA ALA A 113 13.78 8.04 12.54
C ALA A 113 14.30 8.13 11.10
N ARG A 114 15.26 7.28 10.71
CA ARG A 114 15.78 7.20 9.35
C ARG A 114 14.74 6.66 8.37
N ALA A 115 13.96 5.64 8.77
CA ALA A 115 12.87 5.10 7.97
C ALA A 115 11.80 6.17 7.69
N LEU A 116 11.40 6.93 8.72
CA LEU A 116 10.45 8.03 8.58
C LEU A 116 10.98 9.14 7.67
N ALA A 117 12.22 9.57 7.86
CA ALA A 117 12.84 10.59 7.02
C ALA A 117 12.89 10.17 5.54
N ALA A 118 13.27 8.92 5.25
CA ALA A 118 13.27 8.37 3.90
C ALA A 118 11.85 8.30 3.30
N THR A 119 10.87 7.92 4.11
CA THR A 119 9.46 7.86 3.69
C THR A 119 8.93 9.25 3.36
N ILE A 120 9.19 10.26 4.19
CA ILE A 120 8.80 11.65 3.95
C ILE A 120 9.46 12.16 2.65
N GLN A 121 10.75 11.92 2.48
CA GLN A 121 11.47 12.29 1.26
C GLN A 121 10.84 11.68 0.01
N THR A 122 10.42 10.43 0.08
CA THR A 122 9.75 9.75 -1.04
C THR A 122 8.39 10.38 -1.35
N LEU A 123 7.58 10.61 -0.31
CA LEU A 123 6.21 11.12 -0.48
C LEU A 123 6.17 12.58 -0.93
N ASP A 124 7.09 13.42 -0.47
CA ASP A 124 7.16 14.85 -0.82
C ASP A 124 7.39 15.10 -2.32
N GLY A 125 7.98 14.14 -3.03
CA GLY A 125 8.34 14.32 -4.44
C GLY A 125 7.95 13.14 -5.32
N ILE A 126 6.98 12.33 -4.91
CA ILE A 126 6.53 11.16 -5.67
C ILE A 126 6.00 11.55 -7.05
N ASP A 127 6.55 10.93 -8.08
CA ASP A 127 6.03 11.04 -9.45
C ASP A 127 4.90 10.03 -9.66
N VAL A 128 3.76 10.47 -10.17
CA VAL A 128 2.61 9.62 -10.53
C VAL A 128 2.43 9.61 -12.04
N PHE A 129 2.41 8.43 -12.66
CA PHE A 129 2.30 8.26 -14.10
C PHE A 129 0.91 7.73 -14.50
N GLU A 130 -0.07 8.61 -14.59
CA GLU A 130 -1.46 8.28 -14.92
C GLU A 130 -1.59 7.44 -16.20
N LYS A 131 -0.76 7.72 -17.22
CA LYS A 131 -0.77 6.95 -18.48
C LYS A 131 -0.41 5.49 -18.27
N ASN A 132 0.54 5.21 -17.36
CA ASN A 132 0.93 3.84 -17.04
C ASN A 132 -0.13 3.15 -16.20
N ILE A 133 -0.76 3.87 -15.26
CA ILE A 133 -1.90 3.36 -14.48
C ILE A 133 -3.02 2.95 -15.44
N THR A 134 -3.40 3.82 -16.37
CA THR A 134 -4.44 3.51 -17.38
C THR A 134 -4.05 2.29 -18.22
N ARG A 135 -2.81 2.24 -18.74
CA ARG A 135 -2.31 1.09 -19.50
C ARG A 135 -2.42 -0.21 -18.70
N ASN A 136 -2.08 -0.18 -17.41
CA ASN A 136 -2.11 -1.38 -16.57
C ASN A 136 -3.54 -1.80 -16.21
N LEU A 137 -4.46 -0.86 -16.01
CA LEU A 137 -5.88 -1.14 -15.86
C LEU A 137 -6.46 -1.77 -17.14
N ASP A 138 -6.04 -1.29 -18.31
CA ASP A 138 -6.50 -1.80 -19.60
C ASP A 138 -5.85 -3.14 -20.00
N ALA A 139 -4.79 -3.57 -19.31
CA ALA A 139 -4.01 -4.78 -19.65
C ALA A 139 -4.81 -6.09 -19.64
N LEU A 140 -5.99 -6.09 -19.01
CA LEU A 140 -6.90 -7.23 -19.00
C LEU A 140 -8.04 -7.09 -20.02
N ASP A 141 -7.92 -6.20 -21.03
CA ASP A 141 -8.90 -6.03 -22.11
C ASP A 141 -10.36 -5.92 -21.61
N GLY A 142 -10.55 -5.20 -20.51
CA GLY A 142 -11.83 -4.93 -19.87
C GLY A 142 -12.34 -6.04 -18.94
N MET A 143 -11.65 -7.17 -18.80
CA MET A 143 -12.06 -8.26 -17.88
C MET A 143 -12.07 -7.82 -16.40
N LEU A 144 -11.40 -6.71 -16.05
CA LEU A 144 -11.48 -6.11 -14.72
C LEU A 144 -12.93 -5.74 -14.34
N PHE A 145 -13.79 -5.46 -15.32
CA PHE A 145 -15.20 -5.13 -15.10
C PHE A 145 -16.14 -6.34 -15.06
N SER A 146 -15.62 -7.58 -15.07
CA SER A 146 -16.43 -8.80 -15.14
C SER A 146 -17.51 -8.88 -14.07
N GLU A 147 -17.20 -8.51 -12.83
CA GLU A 147 -18.19 -8.47 -11.74
C GLU A 147 -19.28 -7.42 -12.01
N ALA A 148 -18.91 -6.21 -12.39
CA ALA A 148 -19.85 -5.15 -12.69
C ALA A 148 -20.76 -5.49 -13.89
N LEU A 149 -20.20 -6.10 -14.94
CA LEU A 149 -20.94 -6.61 -16.09
C LEU A 149 -21.93 -7.71 -15.68
N MET A 150 -21.50 -8.63 -14.82
CA MET A 150 -22.39 -9.67 -14.27
C MET A 150 -23.56 -9.05 -13.51
N PHE A 151 -23.31 -8.09 -12.63
CA PHE A 151 -24.38 -7.42 -11.87
C PHE A 151 -25.29 -6.57 -12.75
N HIS A 152 -24.78 -5.98 -13.83
CA HIS A 152 -25.60 -5.26 -14.79
C HIS A 152 -26.57 -6.19 -15.54
N LEU A 153 -26.14 -7.38 -15.92
CA LEU A 153 -26.93 -8.37 -16.65
C LEU A 153 -27.89 -9.15 -15.74
N ALA A 154 -27.50 -9.41 -14.48
CA ALA A 154 -28.26 -10.27 -13.57
C ALA A 154 -29.75 -9.92 -13.39
N PRO A 155 -30.18 -8.65 -13.32
CA PRO A 155 -31.60 -8.31 -13.26
C PRO A 155 -32.39 -8.68 -14.52
N LYS A 156 -31.74 -8.78 -15.68
CA LYS A 156 -32.38 -9.02 -16.99
C LYS A 156 -32.47 -10.51 -17.32
N ILE A 157 -31.45 -11.30 -16.96
CA ILE A 157 -31.34 -12.71 -17.37
C ILE A 157 -31.18 -13.70 -16.21
N GLY A 158 -31.19 -13.19 -14.96
CA GLY A 158 -30.94 -14.00 -13.76
C GLY A 158 -29.45 -14.11 -13.43
N LYS A 159 -29.16 -14.19 -12.12
CA LYS A 159 -27.78 -14.15 -11.60
C LYS A 159 -26.90 -15.29 -12.11
N GLN A 160 -27.42 -16.53 -12.13
CA GLN A 160 -26.65 -17.70 -12.54
C GLN A 160 -26.31 -17.62 -14.05
N THR A 161 -27.29 -17.28 -14.88
CA THR A 161 -27.09 -17.15 -16.33
C THR A 161 -26.10 -16.04 -16.64
N ALA A 162 -26.21 -14.88 -15.97
CA ALA A 162 -25.26 -13.79 -16.12
C ALA A 162 -23.84 -14.20 -15.72
N HIS A 163 -23.69 -14.91 -14.59
CA HIS A 163 -22.41 -15.44 -14.15
C HIS A 163 -21.78 -16.36 -15.21
N ASP A 164 -22.55 -17.33 -15.72
CA ASP A 164 -22.04 -18.32 -16.67
C ASP A 164 -21.62 -17.65 -17.99
N ILE A 165 -22.42 -16.70 -18.49
CA ILE A 165 -22.09 -15.95 -19.70
C ILE A 165 -20.81 -15.14 -19.52
N ILE A 166 -20.65 -14.42 -18.40
CA ILE A 166 -19.45 -13.62 -18.12
C ILE A 166 -18.23 -14.52 -17.95
N LEU A 167 -18.37 -15.66 -17.26
CA LEU A 167 -17.28 -16.64 -17.10
C LEU A 167 -16.78 -17.14 -18.46
N PHE A 168 -17.68 -17.53 -19.37
CA PHE A 168 -17.31 -17.99 -20.70
C PHE A 168 -16.73 -16.84 -21.55
N ALA A 169 -17.31 -15.65 -21.47
CA ALA A 169 -16.81 -14.47 -22.18
C ALA A 169 -15.39 -14.09 -21.72
N CYS A 170 -15.09 -14.12 -20.41
CA CYS A 170 -13.74 -13.88 -19.91
C CYS A 170 -12.73 -14.92 -20.42
N LYS A 171 -13.13 -16.20 -20.46
CA LYS A 171 -12.28 -17.27 -20.97
C LYS A 171 -12.00 -17.08 -22.48
N GLU A 172 -13.01 -16.82 -23.27
CA GLU A 172 -12.88 -16.58 -24.70
C GLU A 172 -12.04 -15.31 -24.97
N ALA A 173 -12.29 -14.20 -24.23
CA ALA A 173 -11.53 -12.97 -24.33
C ALA A 173 -10.05 -13.21 -24.06
N HIS A 174 -9.72 -13.97 -23.03
CA HIS A 174 -8.35 -14.34 -22.68
C HIS A 174 -7.70 -15.21 -23.78
N ASP A 175 -8.39 -16.27 -24.24
CA ASP A 175 -7.86 -17.23 -25.22
C ASP A 175 -7.65 -16.61 -26.60
N THR A 176 -8.54 -15.68 -26.99
CA THR A 176 -8.49 -14.99 -28.29
C THR A 176 -7.80 -13.64 -28.28
N GLN A 177 -7.40 -13.15 -27.09
CA GLN A 177 -6.86 -11.79 -26.90
C GLN A 177 -7.80 -10.72 -27.48
N THR A 178 -9.09 -10.89 -27.25
CA THR A 178 -10.15 -9.99 -27.72
C THR A 178 -10.76 -9.27 -26.53
N PRO A 179 -11.02 -7.94 -26.59
CA PRO A 179 -11.70 -7.23 -25.51
C PRO A 179 -13.03 -7.90 -25.13
N ILE A 180 -13.26 -8.08 -23.83
CA ILE A 180 -14.46 -8.77 -23.31
C ILE A 180 -15.76 -8.14 -23.82
N LYS A 181 -15.80 -6.82 -24.02
CA LYS A 181 -16.94 -6.11 -24.60
C LYS A 181 -17.30 -6.66 -25.97
N ASN A 182 -16.31 -6.90 -26.83
CA ASN A 182 -16.52 -7.41 -28.18
C ASN A 182 -17.05 -8.85 -28.16
N VAL A 183 -16.52 -9.68 -27.27
CA VAL A 183 -17.00 -11.07 -27.05
C VAL A 183 -18.47 -11.06 -26.61
N LEU A 184 -18.80 -10.21 -25.63
CA LEU A 184 -20.18 -10.09 -25.16
C LEU A 184 -21.15 -9.58 -26.24
N LEU A 185 -20.75 -8.61 -27.05
CA LEU A 185 -21.55 -8.07 -28.16
C LEU A 185 -21.75 -9.09 -29.31
N ALA A 186 -20.88 -10.10 -29.41
CA ALA A 186 -21.07 -11.19 -30.36
C ALA A 186 -22.02 -12.30 -29.85
N HIS A 187 -22.34 -12.31 -28.54
CA HIS A 187 -23.16 -13.36 -27.93
C HIS A 187 -24.66 -13.09 -28.18
N PRO A 188 -25.41 -14.03 -28.85
CA PRO A 188 -26.78 -13.81 -29.26
C PRO A 188 -27.76 -13.47 -28.11
N GLU A 189 -27.58 -14.07 -26.94
CA GLU A 189 -28.42 -13.81 -25.77
C GLU A 189 -28.20 -12.41 -25.19
N ILE A 190 -27.00 -11.88 -25.33
CA ILE A 190 -26.64 -10.54 -24.84
C ILE A 190 -27.25 -9.45 -25.73
N LEU A 191 -27.24 -9.63 -27.04
CA LEU A 191 -27.79 -8.64 -27.98
C LEU A 191 -29.27 -8.31 -27.73
N ASN A 192 -30.03 -9.21 -27.07
CA ASN A 192 -31.42 -9.01 -26.72
C ASN A 192 -31.62 -8.23 -25.40
N VAL A 193 -30.59 -8.10 -24.57
CA VAL A 193 -30.73 -7.58 -23.18
C VAL A 193 -29.79 -6.43 -22.85
N ALA A 194 -28.75 -6.22 -23.63
CA ALA A 194 -27.80 -5.14 -23.43
C ALA A 194 -27.27 -4.59 -24.76
N THR A 195 -26.99 -3.31 -24.78
CA THR A 195 -26.41 -2.58 -25.90
C THR A 195 -24.96 -2.26 -25.66
N GLU A 196 -24.24 -1.85 -26.69
CA GLU A 196 -22.86 -1.35 -26.56
C GLU A 196 -22.77 -0.17 -25.56
N ALA A 197 -23.74 0.74 -25.62
CA ALA A 197 -23.81 1.90 -24.72
C ALA A 197 -23.97 1.49 -23.24
N ASP A 198 -24.72 0.41 -22.96
CA ASP A 198 -24.84 -0.14 -21.60
C ASP A 198 -23.48 -0.59 -21.07
N PHE A 199 -22.66 -1.25 -21.90
CA PHE A 199 -21.33 -1.70 -21.50
C PHE A 199 -20.37 -0.52 -21.36
N ASP A 200 -20.40 0.45 -22.25
CA ASP A 200 -19.60 1.68 -22.11
C ASP A 200 -19.92 2.44 -20.83
N GLU A 201 -21.19 2.41 -20.41
CA GLU A 201 -21.60 3.00 -19.14
C GLU A 201 -21.07 2.23 -17.91
N VAL A 202 -21.06 0.91 -17.96
CA VAL A 202 -20.58 0.04 -16.87
C VAL A 202 -19.06 0.07 -16.78
N MET A 203 -18.35 0.07 -17.91
CA MET A 203 -16.90 -0.06 -17.99
C MET A 203 -16.15 1.26 -17.77
N VAL A 204 -16.62 2.08 -16.84
CA VAL A 204 -15.98 3.34 -16.43
C VAL A 204 -15.31 3.16 -15.06
N TYR A 205 -13.97 3.18 -15.00
CA TYR A 205 -13.21 2.99 -13.75
C TYR A 205 -13.71 3.83 -12.59
N GLY A 206 -13.99 5.12 -12.83
CA GLY A 206 -14.45 6.05 -11.80
C GLY A 206 -15.78 5.68 -11.13
N LYS A 207 -16.60 4.82 -11.75
CA LYS A 207 -17.84 4.31 -11.15
C LYS A 207 -17.63 3.18 -10.14
N HIS A 208 -16.41 2.60 -10.10
CA HIS A 208 -16.09 1.43 -9.27
C HIS A 208 -15.12 1.73 -8.13
N ILE A 209 -14.75 2.98 -7.91
CA ILE A 209 -13.85 3.41 -6.82
C ILE A 209 -14.55 3.49 -5.46
N GLY A 210 -15.87 3.33 -5.40
CA GLY A 210 -16.64 3.38 -4.16
C GLY A 210 -16.46 4.71 -3.43
N LYS A 211 -16.06 4.64 -2.16
CA LYS A 211 -15.84 5.80 -1.28
C LYS A 211 -14.35 6.16 -1.12
N CYS A 212 -13.49 5.73 -2.01
CA CYS A 212 -12.04 5.95 -1.87
C CYS A 212 -11.68 7.45 -1.74
N VAL A 213 -12.32 8.33 -2.54
CA VAL A 213 -12.06 9.77 -2.48
C VAL A 213 -12.51 10.36 -1.16
N GLU A 214 -13.74 10.08 -0.72
CA GLU A 214 -14.30 10.55 0.54
C GLU A 214 -13.43 10.11 1.75
N GLN A 215 -13.00 8.83 1.74
CA GLN A 215 -12.15 8.29 2.81
C GLN A 215 -10.75 8.94 2.81
N SER A 216 -10.19 9.21 1.65
CA SER A 216 -8.90 9.91 1.54
C SER A 216 -9.01 11.35 2.06
N ASP A 217 -10.07 12.06 1.70
CA ASP A 217 -10.33 13.43 2.17
C ASP A 217 -10.54 13.47 3.68
N ASP A 218 -11.26 12.49 4.24
CA ASP A 218 -11.45 12.37 5.69
C ASP A 218 -10.13 12.14 6.42
N VAL A 219 -9.25 11.26 5.92
CA VAL A 219 -7.93 11.03 6.51
C VAL A 219 -7.08 12.30 6.48
N VAL A 220 -7.08 13.03 5.35
CA VAL A 220 -6.36 14.31 5.22
C VAL A 220 -6.89 15.35 6.23
N ARG A 221 -8.21 15.47 6.37
CA ARG A 221 -8.84 16.38 7.33
C ARG A 221 -8.44 16.03 8.77
N ILE A 222 -8.59 14.77 9.16
CA ILE A 222 -8.22 14.27 10.50
C ILE A 222 -6.73 14.53 10.77
N SER A 223 -5.85 14.23 9.82
CA SER A 223 -4.41 14.46 9.96
C SER A 223 -4.07 15.93 10.20
N ARG A 224 -4.75 16.86 9.51
CA ARG A 224 -4.56 18.29 9.71
C ARG A 224 -5.04 18.74 11.09
N GLU A 225 -6.17 18.23 11.58
CA GLU A 225 -6.68 18.51 12.92
C GLU A 225 -5.71 18.04 14.02
N PHE A 226 -5.11 16.86 13.87
CA PHE A 226 -4.08 16.36 14.78
C PHE A 226 -2.82 17.23 14.74
N SER A 227 -2.32 17.59 13.58
CA SER A 227 -1.12 18.40 13.41
C SER A 227 -1.23 19.80 14.06
N VAL A 228 -2.44 20.39 14.06
CA VAL A 228 -2.68 21.69 14.74
C VAL A 228 -2.62 21.55 16.25
N ASN A 229 -3.05 20.41 16.81
CA ASN A 229 -3.06 20.16 18.24
C ASN A 229 -1.69 19.71 18.79
N ASP A 230 -0.81 19.12 17.98
CA ASP A 230 0.53 18.65 18.39
C ASP A 230 1.51 19.77 18.73
N HIS A 231 1.25 21.02 18.32
CA HIS A 231 2.05 22.15 18.76
C HIS A 231 2.06 22.38 20.28
N TYR A 232 1.13 21.77 21.02
CA TYR A 232 1.12 21.81 22.48
C TYR A 232 2.16 20.88 23.15
N PHE A 233 2.58 19.80 22.49
CA PHE A 233 3.54 18.84 23.06
C PHE A 233 4.99 19.23 22.84
N LEU A 234 5.29 20.10 21.88
CA LEU A 234 6.66 20.55 21.58
C LEU A 234 7.08 21.79 22.39
N GLN A 235 6.19 22.34 23.22
CA GLN A 235 6.46 23.51 24.08
C GLN A 235 6.56 23.17 25.57
N ALA A 236 6.45 21.93 25.96
CA ALA A 236 6.62 21.39 27.34
C ALA A 236 7.92 20.61 27.48
#